data_0e340ac170b3edbf5cdf424f9e109ea9
#
_entry.id   0e340ac170b3edbf5cdf424f9e109ea9
#
_cell.length_a   1.000
_cell.length_b   1.000
_cell.length_c   1.000
_cell.angle_alpha   90.00
_cell.angle_beta   90.00
_cell.angle_gamma   90.00
#
_symmetry.space_group_name_H-M   'P 1'
#
loop_
_entity.id
_entity.type
_entity.pdbx_description
1 polymer ?
#
loop_
_entity_poly.entity_id
_entity_poly.type
_entity_poly.pdbx_seq_one_letter_code
_entity_poly.pdbx_strand_id
1 'polypeptide(L)'
;YNIKTIKSKDKNLVAVSRSGEISVTDNYGKERERYKVPYGARITAKDGKKVKRGQIISTWDPHTHPIVAEAAGIIEFEDFIDGVTVTEQVDDLTGINNTLIMDSQKQSAKSKELRPRARLQNAKGKPIFFSGTETPIIYAFPSGAIIRATDDSKINAGDVIARIPLESSKTIDITGGLPRVA
;
A
#
# COMPACT_ATOMS: atom_id res chain seq x y z
N TYR A 1 -15.61 7.57 10.92
CA TYR A 1 -15.70 8.93 10.39
C TYR A 1 -14.66 9.11 9.28
N ASN A 2 -15.01 9.83 8.20
CA ASN A 2 -14.14 10.16 7.06
C ASN A 2 -13.37 8.99 6.44
N ILE A 3 -13.86 7.78 6.62
CA ILE A 3 -13.20 6.58 6.15
C ILE A 3 -13.86 6.10 4.85
N LYS A 4 -13.07 6.05 3.77
CA LYS A 4 -13.46 5.39 2.53
C LYS A 4 -12.87 3.98 2.57
N THR A 5 -13.69 2.98 2.33
CA THR A 5 -13.28 1.57 2.37
C THR A 5 -13.62 0.86 1.08
N ILE A 6 -12.83 -0.14 0.75
CA ILE A 6 -13.05 -1.06 -0.37
C ILE A 6 -13.16 -2.48 0.19
N LYS A 7 -14.05 -3.26 -0.36
CA LYS A 7 -14.16 -4.68 0.00
C LYS A 7 -13.07 -5.47 -0.72
N SER A 8 -12.22 -6.14 0.07
CA SER A 8 -11.26 -7.12 -0.43
C SER A 8 -11.95 -8.45 -0.78
N LYS A 9 -11.27 -9.31 -1.55
CA LYS A 9 -11.69 -10.70 -1.84
C LYS A 9 -12.09 -11.47 -0.58
N ASP A 10 -11.39 -11.28 0.52
CA ASP A 10 -11.61 -11.95 1.81
C ASP A 10 -12.77 -11.36 2.62
N LYS A 11 -13.63 -10.55 1.99
CA LYS A 11 -14.76 -9.86 2.62
C LYS A 11 -14.36 -8.84 3.70
N ASN A 12 -13.08 -8.59 3.92
CA ASN A 12 -12.59 -7.56 4.81
C ASN A 12 -12.66 -6.19 4.12
N LEU A 13 -12.82 -5.15 4.92
CA LEU A 13 -12.77 -3.77 4.44
C LEU A 13 -11.32 -3.29 4.50
N VAL A 14 -10.84 -2.65 3.44
CA VAL A 14 -9.53 -2.01 3.39
C VAL A 14 -9.73 -0.51 3.33
N ALA A 15 -9.06 0.23 4.22
CA ALA A 15 -9.11 1.68 4.25
C ALA A 15 -8.31 2.28 3.08
N VAL A 16 -8.96 3.13 2.28
CA VAL A 16 -8.32 3.86 1.16
C VAL A 16 -8.35 5.37 1.36
N SER A 17 -8.64 5.82 2.56
CA SER A 17 -8.56 7.22 2.96
C SER A 17 -7.38 7.46 3.89
N ARG A 18 -6.77 8.66 3.80
CA ARG A 18 -5.62 9.03 4.64
C ARG A 18 -6.01 9.52 6.04
N SER A 19 -7.27 9.90 6.23
CA SER A 19 -7.79 10.52 7.46
C SER A 19 -9.00 9.76 8.03
N GLY A 20 -9.02 8.43 7.86
CA GLY A 20 -10.10 7.60 8.41
C GLY A 20 -9.99 7.44 9.94
N GLU A 21 -11.12 7.39 10.60
CA GLU A 21 -11.21 7.16 12.04
C GLU A 21 -12.31 6.16 12.37
N ILE A 22 -12.07 5.33 13.37
CA ILE A 22 -13.08 4.43 13.96
C ILE A 22 -13.36 4.93 15.36
N SER A 23 -14.64 5.11 15.70
CA SER A 23 -15.06 5.39 17.07
C SER A 23 -15.82 4.20 17.67
N VAL A 24 -15.57 3.97 18.95
CA VAL A 24 -16.31 3.01 19.76
C VAL A 24 -17.28 3.80 20.64
N THR A 25 -18.57 3.52 20.49
CA THR A 25 -19.63 4.17 21.26
C THR A 25 -20.28 3.20 22.23
N ASP A 26 -20.78 3.71 23.33
CA ASP A 26 -21.59 2.92 24.26
C ASP A 26 -23.04 2.75 23.77
N ASN A 27 -23.85 2.05 24.55
CA ASN A 27 -25.26 1.80 24.23
C ASN A 27 -26.12 3.09 24.19
N TYR A 28 -25.61 4.20 24.70
CA TYR A 28 -26.27 5.51 24.72
C TYR A 28 -25.79 6.43 23.59
N GLY A 29 -24.90 5.91 22.72
CA GLY A 29 -24.34 6.68 21.60
C GLY A 29 -23.18 7.61 22.00
N LYS A 30 -22.72 7.54 23.27
CA LYS A 30 -21.58 8.34 23.72
C LYS A 30 -20.27 7.70 23.26
N GLU A 31 -19.42 8.48 22.61
CA GLU A 31 -18.09 8.04 22.19
C GLU A 31 -17.23 7.75 23.42
N ARG A 32 -16.65 6.55 23.44
CA ARG A 32 -15.75 6.09 24.50
C ARG A 32 -14.29 6.13 24.05
N GLU A 33 -14.04 5.74 22.82
CA GLU A 33 -12.72 5.64 22.25
C GLU A 33 -12.75 6.03 20.77
N ARG A 34 -11.65 6.62 20.28
CA ARG A 34 -11.46 6.98 18.88
C ARG A 34 -10.06 6.62 18.42
N TYR A 35 -9.98 5.93 17.29
CA TYR A 35 -8.74 5.44 16.72
C TYR A 35 -8.57 5.91 15.28
N LYS A 36 -7.39 6.42 14.95
CA LYS A 36 -7.03 6.71 13.55
C LYS A 36 -6.75 5.42 12.82
N VAL A 37 -7.21 5.33 11.59
CA VAL A 37 -7.03 4.18 10.72
C VAL A 37 -6.13 4.61 9.57
N PRO A 38 -4.91 4.07 9.47
CA PRO A 38 -4.01 4.41 8.37
C PRO A 38 -4.50 3.85 7.03
N TYR A 39 -4.05 4.46 5.94
CA TYR A 39 -4.28 3.97 4.60
C TYR A 39 -3.77 2.53 4.44
N GLY A 40 -4.54 1.68 3.78
CA GLY A 40 -4.21 0.27 3.58
C GLY A 40 -4.51 -0.64 4.78
N ALA A 41 -4.99 -0.10 5.91
CA ALA A 41 -5.38 -0.91 7.05
C ALA A 41 -6.58 -1.80 6.73
N ARG A 42 -6.54 -3.03 7.23
CA ARG A 42 -7.67 -3.96 7.15
C ARG A 42 -8.57 -3.76 8.34
N ILE A 43 -9.86 -3.53 8.09
CA ILE A 43 -10.88 -3.33 9.12
C ILE A 43 -11.67 -4.62 9.24
N THR A 44 -11.63 -5.23 10.41
CA THR A 44 -12.33 -6.49 10.72
C THR A 44 -13.69 -6.25 11.36
N ALA A 45 -13.86 -5.12 12.04
CA ALA A 45 -15.14 -4.72 12.62
C ALA A 45 -16.05 -4.13 11.55
N LYS A 46 -17.34 -4.44 11.63
CA LYS A 46 -18.37 -3.86 10.78
C LYS A 46 -19.00 -2.67 11.50
N ASP A 47 -19.34 -1.63 10.73
CA ASP A 47 -20.05 -0.47 11.26
C ASP A 47 -21.36 -0.86 11.92
N GLY A 48 -21.67 -0.24 13.06
CA GLY A 48 -22.85 -0.52 13.88
C GLY A 48 -22.86 -1.89 14.60
N LYS A 49 -21.78 -2.67 14.54
CA LYS A 49 -21.67 -3.95 15.27
C LYS A 49 -21.05 -3.79 16.64
N LYS A 50 -21.56 -4.55 17.60
CA LYS A 50 -20.98 -4.62 18.94
C LYS A 50 -19.57 -5.25 18.88
N VAL A 51 -18.63 -4.63 19.56
CA VAL A 51 -17.27 -5.12 19.75
C VAL A 51 -17.04 -5.45 21.22
N LYS A 52 -16.20 -6.45 21.47
CA LYS A 52 -15.83 -6.87 22.84
C LYS A 52 -14.49 -6.24 23.24
N ARG A 53 -14.28 -6.09 24.52
CA ARG A 53 -12.96 -5.67 25.06
C ARG A 53 -11.87 -6.62 24.59
N GLY A 54 -10.76 -6.08 24.10
CA GLY A 54 -9.66 -6.86 23.54
C GLY A 54 -9.87 -7.39 22.12
N GLN A 55 -10.99 -7.07 21.48
CA GLN A 55 -11.24 -7.46 20.09
C GLN A 55 -10.45 -6.59 19.12
N ILE A 56 -9.75 -7.23 18.17
CA ILE A 56 -9.05 -6.53 17.10
C ILE A 56 -10.08 -5.97 16.12
N ILE A 57 -10.10 -4.65 15.96
CA ILE A 57 -11.01 -3.94 15.06
C ILE A 57 -10.35 -3.53 13.74
N SER A 58 -9.02 -3.35 13.76
CA SER A 58 -8.23 -3.02 12.57
C SER A 58 -6.81 -3.54 12.72
N THR A 59 -6.18 -3.88 11.59
CA THR A 59 -4.79 -4.34 11.52
C THR A 59 -4.06 -3.64 10.39
N TRP A 60 -2.79 -3.29 10.59
CA TRP A 60 -1.92 -2.71 9.57
C TRP A 60 -0.46 -3.06 9.85
N ASP A 61 0.39 -2.87 8.87
CA ASP A 61 1.84 -2.98 9.02
C ASP A 61 2.44 -1.59 9.29
N PRO A 62 3.03 -1.33 10.46
CA PRO A 62 3.61 -0.03 10.79
C PRO A 62 4.94 0.25 10.07
N HIS A 63 5.57 -0.76 9.47
CA HIS A 63 6.89 -0.66 8.84
C HIS A 63 6.83 -0.34 7.35
N THR A 64 5.66 -0.48 6.73
CA THR A 64 5.48 -0.22 5.31
C THR A 64 4.21 0.58 5.03
N HIS A 65 4.26 1.41 3.97
CA HIS A 65 3.07 2.00 3.38
C HIS A 65 2.63 1.16 2.17
N PRO A 66 1.50 0.47 2.23
CA PRO A 66 0.99 -0.26 1.09
C PRO A 66 0.38 0.69 0.06
N ILE A 67 0.51 0.35 -1.23
CA ILE A 67 -0.29 0.92 -2.32
C ILE A 67 -1.35 -0.13 -2.66
N VAL A 68 -2.61 0.23 -2.51
CA VAL A 68 -3.76 -0.68 -2.62
C VAL A 68 -4.56 -0.35 -3.87
N ALA A 69 -4.97 -1.38 -4.62
CA ALA A 69 -5.85 -1.23 -5.77
C ALA A 69 -7.24 -0.75 -5.34
N GLU A 70 -7.68 0.38 -5.88
CA GLU A 70 -9.01 0.94 -5.60
C GLU A 70 -10.12 0.34 -6.46
N ALA A 71 -9.77 -0.31 -7.55
CA ALA A 71 -10.68 -0.99 -8.45
C ALA A 71 -10.12 -2.33 -8.91
N ALA A 72 -10.99 -3.21 -9.40
CA ALA A 72 -10.56 -4.44 -10.05
C ALA A 72 -10.25 -4.17 -11.53
N GLY A 73 -9.19 -4.78 -12.03
CA GLY A 73 -8.76 -4.60 -13.42
C GLY A 73 -7.53 -5.42 -13.75
N ILE A 74 -6.94 -5.15 -14.90
CA ILE A 74 -5.65 -5.65 -15.32
C ILE A 74 -4.64 -4.54 -15.06
N ILE A 75 -3.53 -4.87 -14.39
CA ILE A 75 -2.46 -3.91 -14.15
C ILE A 75 -1.50 -3.92 -15.32
N GLU A 76 -1.14 -2.75 -15.80
CA GLU A 76 -0.12 -2.53 -16.84
C GLU A 76 0.96 -1.63 -16.26
N PHE A 77 2.22 -2.05 -16.37
CA PHE A 77 3.36 -1.26 -15.92
C PHE A 77 3.89 -0.39 -17.05
N GLU A 78 4.17 0.86 -16.74
CA GLU A 78 4.81 1.82 -17.65
C GLU A 78 6.16 2.24 -17.06
N ASP A 79 7.16 2.42 -17.94
CA ASP A 79 8.53 2.81 -17.59
C ASP A 79 9.25 1.81 -16.64
N PHE A 80 8.87 0.54 -16.67
CA PHE A 80 9.54 -0.54 -15.95
C PHE A 80 10.63 -1.14 -16.85
N ILE A 81 11.87 -0.65 -16.68
CA ILE A 81 13.03 -1.11 -17.45
C ILE A 81 14.01 -1.76 -16.47
N ASP A 82 14.24 -3.05 -16.63
CA ASP A 82 15.15 -3.81 -15.79
C ASP A 82 16.59 -3.24 -15.85
N GLY A 83 17.22 -3.13 -14.69
CA GLY A 83 18.54 -2.51 -14.52
C GLY A 83 18.57 -0.99 -14.70
N VAL A 84 17.43 -0.34 -15.02
CA VAL A 84 17.32 1.12 -15.20
C VAL A 84 16.36 1.73 -14.18
N THR A 85 15.11 1.35 -14.21
CA THR A 85 14.08 1.87 -13.28
C THR A 85 13.70 0.86 -12.21
N VAL A 86 13.87 -0.43 -12.50
CA VAL A 86 13.57 -1.54 -11.62
C VAL A 86 14.73 -2.53 -11.55
N THR A 87 14.81 -3.28 -10.47
CA THR A 87 15.71 -4.42 -10.32
C THR A 87 14.98 -5.54 -9.60
N GLU A 88 15.27 -6.78 -10.00
CA GLU A 88 14.79 -7.93 -9.26
C GLU A 88 15.68 -8.17 -8.04
N GLN A 89 15.05 -8.33 -6.90
CA GLN A 89 15.70 -8.72 -5.66
C GLN A 89 15.01 -9.94 -5.08
N VAL A 90 15.80 -10.96 -4.79
CA VAL A 90 15.30 -12.15 -4.07
C VAL A 90 15.22 -11.80 -2.60
N ASP A 91 14.07 -12.01 -2.00
CA ASP A 91 13.91 -11.92 -0.56
C ASP A 91 14.53 -13.15 0.09
N ASP A 92 15.65 -12.98 0.80
CA ASP A 92 16.42 -14.08 1.41
C ASP A 92 15.62 -14.89 2.44
N LEU A 93 14.56 -14.30 3.01
CA LEU A 93 13.72 -14.97 4.01
C LEU A 93 12.59 -15.78 3.38
N THR A 94 12.02 -15.30 2.29
CA THR A 94 10.84 -15.93 1.66
C THR A 94 11.14 -16.61 0.34
N GLY A 95 12.33 -16.37 -0.24
CA GLY A 95 12.71 -16.88 -1.56
C GLY A 95 11.88 -16.31 -2.72
N ILE A 96 11.10 -15.26 -2.48
CA ILE A 96 10.22 -14.66 -3.48
C ILE A 96 10.98 -13.55 -4.22
N ASN A 97 10.93 -13.56 -5.54
CA ASN A 97 11.44 -12.47 -6.35
C ASN A 97 10.53 -11.25 -6.19
N ASN A 98 11.12 -10.16 -5.71
CA ASN A 98 10.46 -8.86 -5.60
C ASN A 98 11.07 -7.89 -6.61
N THR A 99 10.24 -7.10 -7.26
CA THR A 99 10.72 -6.01 -8.13
C THR A 99 10.85 -4.75 -7.30
N LEU A 100 12.06 -4.23 -7.20
CA LEU A 100 12.39 -3.01 -6.46
C LEU A 100 12.51 -1.83 -7.42
N ILE A 101 11.86 -0.71 -7.10
CA ILE A 101 12.01 0.55 -7.83
C ILE A 101 13.36 1.18 -7.47
N MET A 102 14.20 1.39 -8.47
CA MET A 102 15.52 1.99 -8.31
C MET A 102 15.45 3.50 -8.12
N ASP A 103 16.47 4.06 -7.47
CA ASP A 103 16.58 5.50 -7.31
C ASP A 103 17.07 6.16 -8.61
N SER A 104 16.23 7.02 -9.19
CA SER A 104 16.53 7.76 -10.41
C SER A 104 17.69 8.77 -10.26
N GLN A 105 18.06 9.14 -9.02
CA GLN A 105 19.16 10.07 -8.78
C GLN A 105 20.54 9.47 -9.08
N LYS A 106 20.64 8.15 -9.04
CA LYS A 106 21.90 7.41 -9.30
C LYS A 106 22.09 7.04 -10.77
N GLN A 107 21.18 7.46 -11.65
CA GLN A 107 21.12 7.02 -13.03
C GLN A 107 21.54 8.13 -14.02
N SER A 108 21.81 7.73 -15.26
CA SER A 108 22.20 8.65 -16.34
C SER A 108 21.11 9.66 -16.68
N ALA A 109 21.47 10.77 -17.33
CA ALA A 109 20.55 11.87 -17.65
C ALA A 109 19.28 11.43 -18.42
N LYS A 110 19.36 10.36 -19.21
CA LYS A 110 18.20 9.81 -19.97
C LYS A 110 17.18 9.09 -19.09
N SER A 111 17.58 8.54 -17.95
CA SER A 111 16.68 7.82 -17.04
C SER A 111 15.92 8.72 -16.06
N LYS A 112 16.32 9.99 -15.97
CA LYS A 112 15.65 10.98 -15.10
C LYS A 112 14.23 11.33 -15.55
N GLU A 113 13.90 11.09 -16.82
CA GLU A 113 12.57 11.33 -17.38
C GLU A 113 11.60 10.15 -17.16
N LEU A 114 12.15 8.96 -16.92
CA LEU A 114 11.35 7.75 -16.69
C LEU A 114 10.74 7.75 -15.29
N ARG A 115 9.44 7.52 -15.21
CA ARG A 115 8.69 7.47 -13.95
C ARG A 115 7.92 6.16 -13.87
N PRO A 116 8.43 5.15 -13.16
CA PRO A 116 7.73 3.88 -13.01
C PRO A 116 6.33 4.10 -12.42
N ARG A 117 5.33 3.63 -13.14
CA ARG A 117 3.93 3.74 -12.74
C ARG A 117 3.14 2.54 -13.21
N ALA A 118 2.01 2.29 -12.58
CA ALA A 118 1.06 1.28 -13.00
C ALA A 118 -0.26 1.92 -13.37
N ARG A 119 -0.87 1.42 -14.42
CA ARG A 119 -2.21 1.79 -14.88
C ARG A 119 -3.14 0.60 -14.71
N LEU A 120 -4.37 0.86 -14.31
CA LEU A 120 -5.42 -0.16 -14.35
C LEU A 120 -6.25 -0.03 -15.60
N GLN A 121 -6.44 -1.17 -16.29
CA GLN A 121 -7.24 -1.26 -17.50
C GLN A 121 -8.24 -2.43 -17.41
N ASN A 122 -9.27 -2.34 -18.22
CA ASN A 122 -10.25 -3.42 -18.34
C ASN A 122 -9.73 -4.51 -19.29
N ALA A 123 -10.48 -5.62 -19.42
CA ALA A 123 -10.14 -6.72 -20.32
C ALA A 123 -10.08 -6.32 -21.83
N LYS A 124 -10.51 -5.11 -22.17
CA LYS A 124 -10.46 -4.55 -23.54
C LYS A 124 -9.31 -3.55 -23.72
N GLY A 125 -8.40 -3.43 -22.74
CA GLY A 125 -7.27 -2.49 -22.81
C GLY A 125 -7.66 -1.02 -22.60
N LYS A 126 -8.88 -0.72 -22.13
CA LYS A 126 -9.30 0.66 -21.84
C LYS A 126 -8.99 1.02 -20.38
N PRO A 127 -8.51 2.24 -20.11
CA PRO A 127 -8.21 2.67 -18.74
C PRO A 127 -9.46 2.65 -17.86
N ILE A 128 -9.27 2.28 -16.61
CA ILE A 128 -10.32 2.34 -15.56
C ILE A 128 -10.16 3.68 -14.86
N PHE A 129 -11.28 4.33 -14.58
CA PHE A 129 -11.33 5.64 -13.94
C PHE A 129 -11.77 5.50 -12.48
N PHE A 130 -11.35 6.46 -11.65
CA PHE A 130 -11.88 6.55 -10.28
C PHE A 130 -13.39 6.77 -10.30
N SER A 131 -14.11 6.12 -9.40
CA SER A 131 -15.57 6.23 -9.30
C SER A 131 -16.03 7.69 -9.21
N GLY A 132 -16.81 8.12 -10.21
CA GLY A 132 -17.35 9.48 -10.29
C GLY A 132 -16.40 10.53 -10.85
N THR A 133 -15.28 10.14 -11.46
CA THR A 133 -14.35 11.07 -12.14
C THR A 133 -13.95 10.56 -13.51
N GLU A 134 -13.44 11.46 -14.35
CA GLU A 134 -12.81 11.11 -15.63
C GLU A 134 -11.29 10.91 -15.51
N THR A 135 -10.78 10.79 -14.28
CA THR A 135 -9.35 10.61 -14.02
C THR A 135 -9.01 9.12 -14.06
N PRO A 136 -8.08 8.68 -14.92
CA PRO A 136 -7.66 7.29 -14.99
C PRO A 136 -6.91 6.90 -13.69
N ILE A 137 -7.08 5.65 -13.29
CA ILE A 137 -6.39 5.11 -12.11
C ILE A 137 -4.95 4.82 -12.49
N ILE A 138 -4.03 5.64 -11.96
CA ILE A 138 -2.59 5.52 -12.16
C ILE A 138 -1.93 5.53 -10.78
N TYR A 139 -1.06 4.56 -10.54
CA TYR A 139 -0.24 4.46 -9.34
C TYR A 139 1.21 4.78 -9.67
N ALA A 140 1.72 5.89 -9.14
CA ALA A 140 3.13 6.24 -9.25
C ALA A 140 3.91 5.57 -8.11
N PHE A 141 5.06 5.00 -8.41
CA PHE A 141 5.91 4.32 -7.45
C PHE A 141 7.12 5.18 -7.11
N PRO A 142 7.33 5.52 -5.84
CA PRO A 142 8.55 6.18 -5.41
C PRO A 142 9.74 5.21 -5.42
N SER A 143 10.93 5.77 -5.41
CA SER A 143 12.17 4.99 -5.24
C SER A 143 12.13 4.15 -3.95
N GLY A 144 12.60 2.93 -4.02
CA GLY A 144 12.58 1.99 -2.91
C GLY A 144 11.25 1.25 -2.72
N ALA A 145 10.23 1.51 -3.56
CA ALA A 145 9.00 0.73 -3.51
C ALA A 145 9.24 -0.70 -3.98
N ILE A 146 8.64 -1.64 -3.26
CA ILE A 146 8.67 -3.07 -3.57
C ILE A 146 7.37 -3.45 -4.25
N ILE A 147 7.43 -3.85 -5.51
CA ILE A 147 6.27 -4.24 -6.31
C ILE A 147 5.88 -5.68 -5.99
N ARG A 148 4.60 -5.89 -5.75
CA ARG A 148 4.00 -7.20 -5.45
C ARG A 148 3.15 -7.74 -6.58
N ALA A 149 2.66 -6.87 -7.46
CA ALA A 149 1.87 -7.25 -8.61
C ALA A 149 2.78 -7.65 -9.77
N THR A 150 2.28 -8.51 -10.64
CA THR A 150 2.93 -8.89 -11.88
C THR A 150 2.28 -8.14 -13.04
N ASP A 151 3.06 -7.76 -14.04
CA ASP A 151 2.54 -7.10 -15.24
C ASP A 151 1.47 -7.96 -15.93
N ASP A 152 0.49 -7.31 -16.54
CA ASP A 152 -0.67 -7.95 -17.18
C ASP A 152 -1.49 -8.89 -16.26
N SER A 153 -1.28 -8.83 -14.95
CA SER A 153 -2.03 -9.65 -14.01
C SER A 153 -3.36 -9.03 -13.63
N LYS A 154 -4.31 -9.89 -13.30
CA LYS A 154 -5.63 -9.47 -12.82
C LYS A 154 -5.56 -9.11 -11.34
N ILE A 155 -5.85 -7.85 -11.04
CA ILE A 155 -5.89 -7.28 -9.71
C ILE A 155 -7.36 -7.11 -9.27
N ASN A 156 -7.63 -7.38 -7.99
CA ASN A 156 -8.93 -7.10 -7.40
C ASN A 156 -8.85 -5.83 -6.55
N ALA A 157 -10.01 -5.21 -6.34
CA ALA A 157 -10.10 -4.09 -5.40
C ALA A 157 -9.64 -4.54 -4.01
N GLY A 158 -8.80 -3.74 -3.35
CA GLY A 158 -8.23 -4.06 -2.04
C GLY A 158 -6.93 -4.88 -2.07
N ASP A 159 -6.46 -5.34 -3.24
CA ASP A 159 -5.17 -6.02 -3.35
C ASP A 159 -4.01 -5.03 -3.22
N VAL A 160 -2.92 -5.46 -2.58
CA VAL A 160 -1.70 -4.66 -2.44
C VAL A 160 -0.88 -4.77 -3.72
N ILE A 161 -0.69 -3.65 -4.41
CA ILE A 161 0.12 -3.56 -5.64
C ILE A 161 1.59 -3.43 -5.30
N ALA A 162 1.92 -2.57 -4.33
CA ALA A 162 3.28 -2.30 -3.90
C ALA A 162 3.34 -1.98 -2.42
N ARG A 163 4.53 -2.06 -1.85
CA ARG A 163 4.83 -1.62 -0.47
C ARG A 163 6.01 -0.67 -0.48
N ILE A 164 5.87 0.42 0.24
CA ILE A 164 6.93 1.41 0.42
C ILE A 164 7.49 1.22 1.83
N PRO A 165 8.75 0.75 2.00
CA PRO A 165 9.35 0.63 3.32
C PRO A 165 9.51 2.03 3.94
N LEU A 166 9.23 2.14 5.22
CA LEU A 166 9.49 3.37 5.98
C LEU A 166 10.97 3.40 6.39
N GLU A 167 11.62 4.55 6.20
CA GLU A 167 13.06 4.71 6.48
C GLU A 167 13.46 4.51 7.95
N SER A 168 12.49 4.50 8.88
CA SER A 168 12.73 4.29 10.31
C SER A 168 13.40 2.95 10.66
N SER A 169 13.35 1.97 9.76
CA SER A 169 14.04 0.69 9.95
C SER A 169 15.56 0.77 9.70
N LYS A 170 16.05 1.79 8.99
CA LYS A 170 17.51 1.95 8.73
C LYS A 170 18.27 2.61 9.88
N THR A 171 17.61 3.37 10.74
CA THR A 171 18.24 4.07 11.87
C THR A 171 18.47 3.17 13.08
N ILE A 172 17.81 2.03 13.18
CA ILE A 172 17.95 1.10 14.32
C ILE A 172 19.27 0.32 14.22
N ASP A 173 19.78 0.08 13.02
CA ASP A 173 21.06 -0.64 12.80
C ASP A 173 22.30 0.19 13.11
N ILE A 174 22.19 1.51 13.23
CA ILE A 174 23.35 2.41 13.43
C ILE A 174 23.57 2.69 14.92
N THR A 175 22.57 2.50 15.78
CA THR A 175 22.65 2.75 17.23
C THR A 175 23.15 1.55 18.05
N GLY A 176 23.47 0.41 17.42
CA GLY A 176 24.07 -0.76 18.03
C GLY A 176 25.59 -0.63 18.34
N GLY A 177 26.16 0.58 18.30
CA GLY A 177 27.50 0.82 18.81
C GLY A 177 27.56 0.53 20.29
N LEU A 178 28.24 -0.56 20.66
CA LEU A 178 28.59 -0.88 22.03
C LEU A 178 29.19 0.37 22.72
N PRO A 179 28.72 0.77 23.92
CA PRO A 179 29.40 1.79 24.68
C PRO A 179 30.81 1.28 24.95
N ARG A 180 31.82 1.98 24.45
CA ARG A 180 33.19 1.75 24.86
C ARG A 180 33.28 2.13 26.32
N VAL A 181 33.38 1.12 27.16
CA VAL A 181 33.81 1.31 28.53
C VAL A 181 35.31 1.65 28.45
N ALA A 182 35.65 2.86 28.86
CA ALA A 182 37.02 3.26 29.10
C ALA A 182 37.49 2.67 30.46
#